data_08cb5074033f520ee019f128f1a71126
#
_entry.id   08cb5074033f520ee019f128f1a71126
#
_cell.length_a   1.000
_cell.length_b   1.000
_cell.length_c   1.000
_cell.angle_alpha   90.00
_cell.angle_beta   90.00
_cell.angle_gamma   90.00
#
_symmetry.space_group_name_H-M   'P 1'
#
loop_
_entity.id
_entity.type
_entity.pdbx_description
1 polymer ?
#
loop_
_entity_poly.entity_id
_entity_poly.type
_entity_poly.pdbx_seq_one_letter_code
_entity_poly.pdbx_strand_id
1 'polypeptide(L)'
;MAQVRGGVGEMLGTLFERHHVALFNFFYKLTGQRAMSEDLVQDVFFRILKYRQSYRPGTGFRAWMYQIARNARVDLLRRQHPEISWEPEMSPAFVPEDQPQQDQQAFLLRTALLELPEEKREVLVLSRFQDLKYEQIAEILGCELSTVKVKVHRALHELRDIFQKLEAGKLLRKAGPQGPGIRPGSGSVQ
;
A
#
# COMPACT_ATOMS: atom_id res chain seq x y z
N MET A 1 -13.44 -2.16 -21.59
CA MET A 1 -12.08 -2.09 -22.20
C MET A 1 -12.06 -2.30 -23.71
N ALA A 2 -12.73 -3.28 -24.26
CA ALA A 2 -12.78 -3.49 -25.73
C ALA A 2 -13.21 -2.24 -26.52
N GLN A 3 -14.20 -1.50 -26.04
CA GLN A 3 -14.67 -0.26 -26.66
C GLN A 3 -13.63 0.89 -26.57
N VAL A 4 -12.92 0.99 -25.45
CA VAL A 4 -11.79 1.97 -25.31
C VAL A 4 -10.66 1.62 -26.28
N ARG A 5 -10.40 0.32 -26.50
CA ARG A 5 -9.44 -0.13 -27.51
C ARG A 5 -9.83 0.33 -28.91
N GLY A 6 -11.14 0.38 -29.21
CA GLY A 6 -11.68 0.93 -30.45
C GLY A 6 -11.61 2.46 -30.59
N GLY A 7 -11.08 3.19 -29.59
CA GLY A 7 -10.89 4.63 -29.65
C GLY A 7 -12.05 5.46 -29.08
N VAL A 8 -13.01 4.85 -28.41
CA VAL A 8 -14.16 5.54 -27.81
C VAL A 8 -13.75 6.15 -26.45
N GLY A 9 -13.44 7.45 -26.41
CA GLY A 9 -12.97 8.16 -25.22
C GLY A 9 -13.96 8.18 -24.06
N GLU A 10 -15.28 8.24 -24.32
CA GLU A 10 -16.34 8.21 -23.29
C GLU A 10 -16.29 6.95 -22.42
N MET A 11 -15.86 5.82 -22.98
CA MET A 11 -15.72 4.59 -22.21
C MET A 11 -14.53 4.63 -21.25
N LEU A 12 -13.54 5.49 -21.48
CA LEU A 12 -12.45 5.71 -20.52
C LEU A 12 -12.97 6.40 -19.25
N GLY A 13 -13.92 7.35 -19.38
CA GLY A 13 -14.60 7.97 -18.25
C GLY A 13 -15.30 6.93 -17.37
N THR A 14 -16.04 5.99 -18.00
CA THR A 14 -16.70 4.91 -17.25
C THR A 14 -15.70 3.99 -16.52
N LEU A 15 -14.55 3.71 -17.14
CA LEU A 15 -13.49 2.92 -16.48
C LEU A 15 -12.85 3.71 -15.33
N PHE A 16 -12.65 5.02 -15.52
CA PHE A 16 -12.16 5.89 -14.47
C PHE A 16 -13.08 5.85 -13.25
N GLU A 17 -14.37 6.14 -13.44
CA GLU A 17 -15.36 6.12 -12.35
C GLU A 17 -15.39 4.79 -11.59
N ARG A 18 -15.20 3.67 -12.28
CA ARG A 18 -15.22 2.33 -11.66
C ARG A 18 -13.95 1.97 -10.90
N HIS A 19 -12.80 2.53 -11.29
CA HIS A 19 -11.52 2.00 -10.85
C HIS A 19 -10.61 3.01 -10.15
N HIS A 20 -10.86 4.34 -10.26
CA HIS A 20 -9.99 5.35 -9.69
C HIS A 20 -9.83 5.23 -8.17
N VAL A 21 -10.94 4.98 -7.44
CA VAL A 21 -10.89 4.80 -5.97
C VAL A 21 -10.07 3.55 -5.59
N ALA A 22 -10.25 2.45 -6.32
CA ALA A 22 -9.51 1.21 -6.05
C ALA A 22 -8.00 1.40 -6.34
N LEU A 23 -7.64 2.09 -7.42
CA LEU A 23 -6.25 2.44 -7.75
C LEU A 23 -5.66 3.41 -6.74
N PHE A 24 -6.40 4.45 -6.35
CA PHE A 24 -5.96 5.37 -5.30
C PHE A 24 -5.66 4.61 -4.01
N ASN A 25 -6.57 3.78 -3.53
CA ASN A 25 -6.39 2.97 -2.33
C ASN A 25 -5.22 1.98 -2.46
N PHE A 26 -4.98 1.45 -3.64
CA PHE A 26 -3.82 0.62 -3.93
C PHE A 26 -2.52 1.40 -3.74
N PHE A 27 -2.38 2.54 -4.39
CA PHE A 27 -1.18 3.37 -4.29
C PHE A 27 -1.00 3.94 -2.88
N TYR A 28 -2.07 4.39 -2.24
CA TYR A 28 -2.00 4.95 -0.90
C TYR A 28 -1.56 3.92 0.15
N LYS A 29 -1.96 2.65 0.01
CA LYS A 29 -1.44 1.57 0.86
C LYS A 29 0.03 1.24 0.57
N LEU A 30 0.51 1.48 -0.63
CA LEU A 30 1.91 1.24 -0.99
C LEU A 30 2.83 2.39 -0.61
N THR A 31 2.37 3.63 -0.75
CA THR A 31 3.21 4.83 -0.62
C THR A 31 2.98 5.59 0.69
N GLY A 32 1.77 5.52 1.25
CA GLY A 32 1.33 6.37 2.35
C GLY A 32 1.07 7.84 1.94
N GLN A 33 1.37 8.24 0.71
CA GLN A 33 1.37 9.62 0.24
C GLN A 33 0.17 9.88 -0.67
N ARG A 34 -0.68 10.84 -0.28
CA ARG A 34 -1.91 11.17 -0.99
C ARG A 34 -1.64 11.73 -2.38
N ALA A 35 -0.82 12.79 -2.46
CA ALA A 35 -0.52 13.46 -3.72
C ALA A 35 0.12 12.51 -4.73
N MET A 36 1.14 11.74 -4.32
CA MET A 36 1.76 10.72 -5.16
C MET A 36 0.75 9.68 -5.65
N SER A 37 -0.21 9.30 -4.81
CA SER A 37 -1.24 8.32 -5.17
C SER A 37 -2.20 8.86 -6.22
N GLU A 38 -2.58 10.14 -6.11
CA GLU A 38 -3.44 10.84 -7.09
C GLU A 38 -2.72 10.96 -8.44
N ASP A 39 -1.45 11.36 -8.46
CA ASP A 39 -0.62 11.45 -9.67
C ASP A 39 -0.46 10.09 -10.36
N LEU A 40 -0.20 9.03 -9.58
CA LEU A 40 -0.08 7.67 -10.10
C LEU A 40 -1.41 7.17 -10.70
N VAL A 41 -2.56 7.50 -10.11
CA VAL A 41 -3.87 7.17 -10.71
C VAL A 41 -4.00 7.81 -12.09
N GLN A 42 -3.68 9.09 -12.22
CA GLN A 42 -3.73 9.80 -13.51
C GLN A 42 -2.79 9.15 -14.54
N ASP A 43 -1.53 8.85 -14.15
CA ASP A 43 -0.55 8.19 -15.03
C ASP A 43 -1.04 6.81 -15.49
N VAL A 44 -1.68 6.03 -14.61
CA VAL A 44 -2.26 4.73 -14.97
C VAL A 44 -3.34 4.88 -16.05
N PHE A 45 -4.27 5.82 -15.91
CA PHE A 45 -5.31 6.02 -16.92
C PHE A 45 -4.77 6.54 -18.24
N PHE A 46 -3.76 7.41 -18.20
CA PHE A 46 -3.01 7.82 -19.39
C PHE A 46 -2.35 6.62 -20.07
N ARG A 47 -1.68 5.75 -19.31
CA ARG A 47 -1.05 4.52 -19.83
C ARG A 47 -2.09 3.53 -20.37
N ILE A 48 -3.24 3.37 -19.71
CA ILE A 48 -4.35 2.55 -20.21
C ILE A 48 -4.79 3.03 -21.60
N LEU A 49 -4.95 4.34 -21.78
CA LEU A 49 -5.30 4.92 -23.09
C LEU A 49 -4.18 4.69 -24.11
N LYS A 50 -2.93 4.95 -23.74
CA LYS A 50 -1.77 4.77 -24.61
C LYS A 50 -1.58 3.32 -25.06
N TYR A 51 -1.72 2.36 -24.13
CA TYR A 51 -1.48 0.94 -24.38
C TYR A 51 -2.73 0.13 -24.64
N ARG A 52 -3.89 0.76 -24.89
CA ARG A 52 -5.19 0.10 -25.08
C ARG A 52 -5.18 -1.00 -26.16
N GLN A 53 -4.32 -0.85 -27.18
CA GLN A 53 -4.17 -1.83 -28.26
C GLN A 53 -3.46 -3.13 -27.80
N SER A 54 -2.67 -3.07 -26.73
CA SER A 54 -1.98 -4.25 -26.18
C SER A 54 -2.89 -5.11 -25.29
N TYR A 55 -4.06 -4.59 -24.91
CA TYR A 55 -5.01 -5.35 -24.13
C TYR A 55 -5.58 -6.51 -24.95
N ARG A 56 -5.46 -7.73 -24.43
CA ARG A 56 -6.02 -8.93 -25.05
C ARG A 56 -7.41 -9.22 -24.46
N PRO A 57 -8.48 -9.26 -25.26
CA PRO A 57 -9.80 -9.69 -24.80
C PRO A 57 -9.72 -11.10 -24.20
N GLY A 58 -10.37 -11.31 -23.04
CA GLY A 58 -10.32 -12.59 -22.32
C GLY A 58 -9.31 -12.64 -21.19
N THR A 59 -8.28 -11.77 -21.17
CA THR A 59 -7.49 -11.54 -19.97
C THR A 59 -8.27 -10.64 -19.01
N GLY A 60 -8.20 -10.89 -17.73
CA GLY A 60 -8.91 -10.07 -16.73
C GLY A 60 -8.43 -8.62 -16.78
N PHE A 61 -9.33 -7.68 -17.12
CA PHE A 61 -8.99 -6.25 -17.18
C PHE A 61 -8.29 -5.75 -15.90
N ARG A 62 -8.74 -6.19 -14.73
CA ARG A 62 -8.14 -5.78 -13.46
C ARG A 62 -6.68 -6.19 -13.34
N ALA A 63 -6.33 -7.42 -13.71
CA ALA A 63 -4.94 -7.88 -13.68
C ALA A 63 -4.04 -7.03 -14.61
N TRP A 64 -4.49 -6.78 -15.84
CA TRP A 64 -3.77 -5.92 -16.78
C TRP A 64 -3.64 -4.47 -16.27
N MET A 65 -4.68 -3.91 -15.67
CA MET A 65 -4.66 -2.58 -15.05
C MET A 65 -3.65 -2.50 -13.90
N TYR A 66 -3.64 -3.49 -12.98
CA TYR A 66 -2.68 -3.51 -11.88
C TYR A 66 -1.24 -3.76 -12.32
N GLN A 67 -1.04 -4.48 -13.42
CA GLN A 67 0.29 -4.58 -14.04
C GLN A 67 0.77 -3.21 -14.54
N ILE A 68 -0.11 -2.43 -15.20
CA ILE A 68 0.20 -1.05 -15.59
C ILE A 68 0.49 -0.18 -14.35
N ALA A 69 -0.33 -0.30 -13.30
CA ALA A 69 -0.17 0.45 -12.07
C ALA A 69 1.18 0.16 -11.39
N ARG A 70 1.55 -1.12 -11.30
CA ARG A 70 2.87 -1.51 -10.78
C ARG A 70 4.01 -0.88 -11.57
N ASN A 71 3.96 -0.97 -12.90
CA ASN A 71 4.99 -0.40 -13.76
C ASN A 71 5.08 1.13 -13.63
N ALA A 72 3.92 1.82 -13.55
CA ALA A 72 3.88 3.26 -13.35
C ALA A 72 4.60 3.68 -12.05
N ARG A 73 4.34 2.94 -10.95
CA ARG A 73 4.99 3.19 -9.67
C ARG A 73 6.50 2.91 -9.72
N VAL A 74 6.94 1.80 -10.31
CA VAL A 74 8.37 1.48 -10.47
C VAL A 74 9.07 2.56 -11.28
N ASP A 75 8.48 3.03 -12.38
CA ASP A 75 9.03 4.10 -13.20
C ASP A 75 9.15 5.42 -12.43
N LEU A 76 8.17 5.75 -11.58
CA LEU A 76 8.21 6.94 -10.74
C LEU A 76 9.37 6.86 -9.74
N LEU A 77 9.51 5.74 -9.04
CA LEU A 77 10.59 5.53 -8.07
C LEU A 77 11.98 5.61 -8.73
N ARG A 78 12.15 5.01 -9.90
CA ARG A 78 13.41 5.12 -10.67
C ARG A 78 13.76 6.55 -11.08
N ARG A 79 12.75 7.38 -11.37
CA ARG A 79 12.98 8.80 -11.70
C ARG A 79 13.38 9.62 -10.48
N GLN A 80 12.85 9.29 -9.31
CA GLN A 80 13.16 9.99 -8.06
C GLN A 80 14.55 9.62 -7.51
N HIS A 81 15.05 8.42 -7.82
CA HIS A 81 16.32 7.90 -7.35
C HIS A 81 17.15 7.31 -8.50
N PRO A 82 17.70 8.14 -9.42
CA PRO A 82 18.45 7.67 -10.57
C PRO A 82 19.76 6.97 -10.20
N GLU A 83 20.30 7.22 -9.00
CA GLU A 83 21.59 6.68 -8.51
C GLU A 83 21.46 5.33 -7.79
N ILE A 84 20.25 4.87 -7.49
CA ILE A 84 20.04 3.61 -6.80
C ILE A 84 19.73 2.54 -7.83
N SER A 85 20.71 1.67 -8.10
CA SER A 85 20.43 0.34 -8.66
C SER A 85 19.43 -0.32 -7.72
N TRP A 86 18.23 -0.57 -8.23
CA TRP A 86 17.05 -0.93 -7.45
C TRP A 86 17.23 -2.29 -6.75
N GLU A 87 17.78 -2.27 -5.54
CA GLU A 87 17.54 -3.29 -4.52
C GLU A 87 16.40 -2.78 -3.63
N PRO A 88 15.43 -3.62 -3.28
CA PRO A 88 14.22 -3.19 -2.57
C PRO A 88 14.48 -3.01 -1.07
N GLU A 89 15.42 -2.16 -0.70
CA GLU A 89 15.71 -1.85 0.70
C GLU A 89 15.33 -0.41 1.06
N MET A 90 14.40 -0.36 2.01
CA MET A 90 14.07 0.76 2.89
C MET A 90 13.61 2.07 2.24
N SER A 91 12.31 2.15 1.99
CA SER A 91 11.65 3.47 2.03
C SER A 91 11.75 4.05 3.44
N PRO A 92 12.08 5.35 3.58
CA PRO A 92 12.10 6.00 4.90
C PRO A 92 10.75 5.85 5.58
N ALA A 93 10.77 5.64 6.90
CA ALA A 93 9.57 5.54 7.72
C ALA A 93 8.68 6.78 7.48
N PHE A 94 7.57 6.57 6.81
CA PHE A 94 6.61 7.61 6.48
C PHE A 94 5.52 7.67 7.56
N VAL A 95 5.30 8.85 8.12
CA VAL A 95 4.16 9.12 9.01
C VAL A 95 2.98 9.53 8.11
N PRO A 96 1.82 8.85 8.17
CA PRO A 96 0.65 9.21 7.36
C PRO A 96 0.18 10.65 7.65
N GLU A 97 -0.03 11.44 6.60
CA GLU A 97 -0.50 12.84 6.73
C GLU A 97 -1.94 12.98 7.25
N ASP A 98 -2.76 11.93 7.10
CA ASP A 98 -4.13 11.94 7.58
C ASP A 98 -4.22 11.44 9.03
N GLN A 99 -4.66 12.29 9.93
CA GLN A 99 -5.09 11.95 11.28
C GLN A 99 -6.57 11.51 11.26
N PRO A 100 -6.88 10.23 11.38
CA PRO A 100 -8.22 9.85 11.78
C PRO A 100 -8.25 9.61 13.27
N GLN A 101 -8.90 10.49 13.99
CA GLN A 101 -9.22 10.28 15.41
C GLN A 101 -10.22 9.13 15.63
N GLN A 102 -10.72 8.47 14.58
CA GLN A 102 -11.87 7.57 14.69
C GLN A 102 -11.55 6.06 14.68
N ASP A 103 -10.38 5.63 14.19
CA ASP A 103 -10.03 4.21 14.28
C ASP A 103 -8.53 3.99 14.52
N GLN A 104 -8.22 3.85 15.81
CA GLN A 104 -6.86 3.62 16.28
C GLN A 104 -6.24 2.34 15.71
N GLN A 105 -7.05 1.31 15.49
CA GLN A 105 -6.59 0.04 14.95
C GLN A 105 -6.27 0.16 13.45
N ALA A 106 -7.12 0.87 12.71
CA ALA A 106 -6.87 1.15 11.30
C ALA A 106 -5.58 1.96 11.10
N PHE A 107 -5.32 2.95 11.95
CA PHE A 107 -4.06 3.70 11.94
C PHE A 107 -2.85 2.79 12.20
N LEU A 108 -2.90 1.94 13.24
CA LEU A 108 -1.83 0.99 13.55
C LEU A 108 -1.58 0.00 12.42
N LEU A 109 -2.65 -0.52 11.83
CA LEU A 109 -2.55 -1.44 10.70
C LEU A 109 -1.92 -0.77 9.47
N ARG A 110 -2.27 0.47 9.19
CA ARG A 110 -1.68 1.26 8.10
C ARG A 110 -0.19 1.49 8.35
N THR A 111 0.17 1.90 9.57
CA THR A 111 1.57 2.08 9.97
C THR A 111 2.35 0.78 9.83
N ALA A 112 1.82 -0.32 10.35
CA ALA A 112 2.45 -1.63 10.22
C ALA A 112 2.63 -2.07 8.75
N LEU A 113 1.65 -1.76 7.90
CA LEU A 113 1.74 -2.06 6.48
C LEU A 113 2.85 -1.25 5.79
N LEU A 114 3.04 0.02 6.18
CA LEU A 114 4.08 0.89 5.63
C LEU A 114 5.49 0.54 6.15
N GLU A 115 5.60 -0.09 7.32
CA GLU A 115 6.87 -0.62 7.85
C GLU A 115 7.33 -1.92 7.19
N LEU A 116 6.42 -2.63 6.48
CA LEU A 116 6.81 -3.82 5.73
C LEU A 116 7.77 -3.47 4.59
N PRO A 117 8.73 -4.37 4.27
CA PRO A 117 9.48 -4.31 3.04
C PRO A 117 8.54 -4.21 1.82
N GLU A 118 8.94 -3.43 0.83
CA GLU A 118 8.10 -3.08 -0.31
C GLU A 118 7.48 -4.28 -1.02
N GLU A 119 8.27 -5.31 -1.32
CA GLU A 119 7.77 -6.53 -1.98
C GLU A 119 6.69 -7.26 -1.16
N LYS A 120 6.85 -7.30 0.17
CA LYS A 120 5.88 -7.93 1.07
C LYS A 120 4.61 -7.10 1.17
N ARG A 121 4.75 -5.78 1.21
CA ARG A 121 3.63 -4.84 1.18
C ARG A 121 2.84 -4.98 -0.12
N GLU A 122 3.53 -5.00 -1.28
CA GLU A 122 2.90 -5.12 -2.59
C GLU A 122 2.06 -6.39 -2.71
N VAL A 123 2.61 -7.55 -2.37
CA VAL A 123 1.88 -8.82 -2.47
C VAL A 123 0.67 -8.87 -1.54
N LEU A 124 0.74 -8.27 -0.34
CA LEU A 124 -0.39 -8.16 0.56
C LEU A 124 -1.47 -7.22 0.01
N VAL A 125 -1.08 -6.07 -0.50
CA VAL A 125 -2.05 -5.12 -1.06
C VAL A 125 -2.77 -5.73 -2.25
N LEU A 126 -2.08 -6.41 -3.15
CA LEU A 126 -2.70 -7.11 -4.28
C LEU A 126 -3.63 -8.25 -3.83
N SER A 127 -3.23 -9.04 -2.83
CA SER A 127 -3.96 -10.25 -2.44
C SER A 127 -5.15 -9.99 -1.51
N ARG A 128 -5.10 -8.93 -0.69
CA ARG A 128 -6.10 -8.69 0.37
C ARG A 128 -7.03 -7.51 0.11
N PHE A 129 -6.62 -6.57 -0.74
CA PHE A 129 -7.38 -5.34 -0.95
C PHE A 129 -7.86 -5.16 -2.39
N GLN A 130 -7.37 -5.99 -3.33
CA GLN A 130 -7.70 -5.80 -4.74
C GLN A 130 -8.52 -6.94 -5.33
N ASP A 131 -8.98 -7.89 -4.51
CA ASP A 131 -9.85 -8.99 -4.93
C ASP A 131 -9.32 -9.71 -6.21
N LEU A 132 -7.99 -9.88 -6.27
CA LEU A 132 -7.30 -10.58 -7.34
C LEU A 132 -7.06 -12.04 -6.95
N LYS A 133 -7.23 -12.94 -7.91
CA LYS A 133 -6.85 -14.34 -7.74
C LYS A 133 -5.32 -14.47 -7.70
N TYR A 134 -4.81 -15.46 -7.00
CA TYR A 134 -3.35 -15.66 -6.89
C TYR A 134 -2.66 -15.91 -8.23
N GLU A 135 -3.37 -16.52 -9.19
CA GLU A 135 -2.89 -16.69 -10.56
C GLU A 135 -2.66 -15.33 -11.24
N GLN A 136 -3.58 -14.39 -11.06
CA GLN A 136 -3.45 -13.02 -11.59
C GLN A 136 -2.31 -12.25 -10.91
N ILE A 137 -2.14 -12.46 -9.60
CA ILE A 137 -1.02 -11.85 -8.86
C ILE A 137 0.32 -12.43 -9.34
N ALA A 138 0.38 -13.74 -9.63
CA ALA A 138 1.55 -14.38 -10.19
C ALA A 138 1.96 -13.76 -11.54
N GLU A 139 0.98 -13.51 -12.42
CA GLU A 139 1.19 -12.80 -13.69
C GLU A 139 1.70 -11.37 -13.48
N ILE A 140 1.09 -10.61 -12.56
CA ILE A 140 1.48 -9.22 -12.24
C ILE A 140 2.91 -9.15 -11.68
N LEU A 141 3.28 -10.10 -10.81
CA LEU A 141 4.58 -10.13 -10.16
C LEU A 141 5.65 -10.85 -10.99
N GLY A 142 5.27 -11.52 -12.07
CA GLY A 142 6.18 -12.30 -12.92
C GLY A 142 6.80 -13.49 -12.19
N CYS A 143 6.02 -14.20 -11.35
CA CYS A 143 6.49 -15.32 -10.57
C CYS A 143 5.48 -16.49 -10.55
N GLU A 144 5.92 -17.63 -10.05
CA GLU A 144 5.10 -18.84 -9.91
C GLU A 144 3.97 -18.65 -8.87
N LEU A 145 2.84 -19.33 -9.07
CA LEU A 145 1.71 -19.35 -8.12
C LEU A 145 2.12 -19.82 -6.72
N SER A 146 2.98 -20.84 -6.65
CA SER A 146 3.58 -21.36 -5.42
C SER A 146 4.34 -20.27 -4.66
N THR A 147 5.10 -19.44 -5.40
CA THR A 147 5.85 -18.31 -4.87
C THR A 147 4.92 -17.25 -4.28
N VAL A 148 3.80 -16.92 -4.95
CA VAL A 148 2.81 -15.99 -4.43
C VAL A 148 2.27 -16.46 -3.07
N LYS A 149 1.89 -17.73 -2.95
CA LYS A 149 1.38 -18.31 -1.69
C LYS A 149 2.38 -18.14 -0.54
N VAL A 150 3.65 -18.45 -0.80
CA VAL A 150 4.74 -18.32 0.18
C VAL A 150 4.98 -16.84 0.54
N LYS A 151 5.03 -15.95 -0.45
CA LYS A 151 5.22 -14.50 -0.23
C LYS A 151 4.07 -13.92 0.62
N VAL A 152 2.81 -14.25 0.31
CA VAL A 152 1.64 -13.80 1.09
C VAL A 152 1.71 -14.30 2.53
N HIS A 153 2.02 -15.58 2.73
CA HIS A 153 2.13 -16.17 4.06
C HIS A 153 3.21 -15.46 4.91
N ARG A 154 4.43 -15.32 4.37
CA ARG A 154 5.54 -14.63 5.05
C ARG A 154 5.22 -13.17 5.34
N ALA A 155 4.61 -12.48 4.40
CA ALA A 155 4.23 -11.08 4.58
C ALA A 155 3.15 -10.88 5.65
N LEU A 156 2.19 -11.81 5.77
CA LEU A 156 1.17 -11.77 6.84
C LEU A 156 1.77 -12.01 8.23
N HIS A 157 2.75 -12.93 8.35
CA HIS A 157 3.44 -13.14 9.61
C HIS A 157 4.19 -11.88 10.05
N GLU A 158 4.98 -11.31 9.16
CA GLU A 158 5.74 -10.09 9.48
C GLU A 158 4.85 -8.89 9.78
N LEU A 159 3.74 -8.72 9.03
CA LEU A 159 2.74 -7.68 9.33
C LEU A 159 2.17 -7.85 10.74
N ARG A 160 1.87 -9.07 11.16
CA ARG A 160 1.39 -9.36 12.51
C ARG A 160 2.43 -8.96 13.56
N ASP A 161 3.70 -9.33 13.35
CA ASP A 161 4.78 -9.06 14.29
C ASP A 161 5.00 -7.54 14.45
N ILE A 162 4.99 -6.79 13.33
CA ILE A 162 5.08 -5.34 13.34
C ILE A 162 3.88 -4.73 14.06
N PHE A 163 2.67 -5.16 13.73
CA PHE A 163 1.44 -4.66 14.34
C PHE A 163 1.45 -4.85 15.86
N GLN A 164 1.82 -6.05 16.34
CA GLN A 164 1.91 -6.35 17.77
C GLN A 164 2.96 -5.47 18.48
N LYS A 165 4.11 -5.23 17.87
CA LYS A 165 5.13 -4.31 18.41
C LYS A 165 4.60 -2.89 18.55
N LEU A 166 3.92 -2.38 17.52
CA LEU A 166 3.32 -1.04 17.54
C LEU A 166 2.22 -0.92 18.61
N GLU A 167 1.37 -1.95 18.73
CA GLU A 167 0.33 -2.00 19.75
C GLU A 167 0.91 -2.02 21.17
N ALA A 168 1.91 -2.88 21.44
CA ALA A 168 2.61 -2.95 22.72
C ALA A 168 3.34 -1.62 23.06
N GLY A 169 4.04 -1.01 22.12
CA GLY A 169 4.70 0.28 22.30
C GLY A 169 3.73 1.41 22.61
N LYS A 170 2.50 1.35 22.09
CA LYS A 170 1.43 2.31 22.37
C LYS A 170 0.85 2.13 23.77
N LEU A 171 0.68 0.89 24.21
CA LEU A 171 0.24 0.58 25.58
C LEU A 171 1.25 1.09 26.62
N LEU A 172 2.55 0.91 26.36
CA LEU A 172 3.62 1.41 27.24
C LEU A 172 3.64 2.95 27.33
N ARG A 173 3.38 3.66 26.23
CA ARG A 173 3.26 5.13 26.25
C ARG A 173 2.02 5.62 26.98
N LYS A 174 0.93 4.86 26.97
CA LYS A 174 -0.31 5.17 27.69
C LYS A 174 -0.21 4.89 29.20
N ALA A 175 0.64 3.92 29.56
CA ALA A 175 0.94 3.54 30.94
C ALA A 175 2.03 4.38 31.60
N GLY A 176 2.33 5.58 31.14
CA GLY A 176 3.39 6.50 31.54
C GLY A 176 3.95 6.28 32.96
N PRO A 177 5.18 6.67 33.28
CA PRO A 177 5.78 6.36 34.58
C PRO A 177 4.91 6.92 35.69
N GLN A 178 4.30 6.04 36.49
CA GLN A 178 3.76 6.42 37.80
C GLN A 178 4.98 6.85 38.64
N GLY A 179 5.19 8.14 38.68
CA GLY A 179 6.22 8.71 39.55
C GLY A 179 6.02 8.20 41.01
N PRO A 180 7.10 7.88 41.72
CA PRO A 180 6.98 7.47 43.11
C PRO A 180 6.28 8.59 43.88
N GLY A 181 5.13 8.28 44.47
CA GLY A 181 4.36 9.21 45.28
C GLY A 181 5.23 9.84 46.38
N ILE A 182 5.47 11.11 46.27
CA ILE A 182 6.09 11.92 47.31
C ILE A 182 5.10 11.92 48.50
N ARG A 183 5.39 11.14 49.53
CA ARG A 183 4.71 11.28 50.82
C ARG A 183 5.00 12.66 51.39
N PRO A 184 4.04 13.49 51.74
CA PRO A 184 4.30 14.70 52.47
C PRO A 184 4.81 14.34 53.87
N GLY A 185 6.05 14.67 54.14
CA GLY A 185 6.64 14.55 55.46
C GLY A 185 5.85 15.37 56.47
N SER A 186 5.39 14.69 57.51
CA SER A 186 4.86 15.31 58.72
C SER A 186 5.96 16.07 59.43
N GLY A 187 5.99 17.41 59.23
CA GLY A 187 6.76 18.31 60.06
C GLY A 187 6.02 18.59 61.35
N SER A 188 6.49 18.02 62.43
CA SER A 188 6.10 18.40 63.80
C SER A 188 6.77 19.72 64.16
N VAL A 189 5.95 20.63 64.61
CA VAL A 189 6.33 21.93 65.25
C VAL A 189 6.82 21.67 66.67
N GLN A 190 7.90 22.31 67.05
CA GLN A 190 8.12 22.91 68.36
C GLN A 190 8.55 24.34 68.20
#